data_64b11e0ec69af7e073ef1e23416b3359
#
_entry.id   64b11e0ec69af7e073ef1e23416b3359
#
_cell.length_a   1.000
_cell.length_b   1.000
_cell.length_c   1.000
_cell.angle_alpha   90.00
_cell.angle_beta   90.00
_cell.angle_gamma   90.00
#
_symmetry.space_group_name_H-M   'P 1'
#
loop_
_entity.id
_entity.type
_entity.pdbx_description
1 polymer ?
#
loop_
_entity_poly.entity_id
_entity_poly.type
_entity_poly.pdbx_seq_one_letter_code
_entity_poly.pdbx_strand_id
1 'polypeptide(L)'
;VEEKEFKGDVFFMGQDFGFNHANVILLLGFYENEIYILKELYVKGLETNEIINLAEDIFEKNVIMWCDSAEPDRIKAWQKAGFRAVGVSKEKNSITAQIDYLMGKKIIINPSCKNTIREIENWCWMKDKNSGEYIDIPTPINDDAMAALRYGIEYVRKI
;
A
#
# COMPACT_ATOMS: atom_id res chain seq x y z
N VAL A 1 14.98 -6.39 2.06
CA VAL A 1 14.63 -5.93 3.42
C VAL A 1 15.89 -5.45 4.11
N GLU A 2 15.90 -4.22 4.51
CA GLU A 2 17.03 -3.62 5.25
C GLU A 2 16.53 -3.09 6.59
N GLU A 3 17.34 -3.27 7.62
CA GLU A 3 17.14 -2.60 8.90
C GLU A 3 17.77 -1.22 8.80
N LYS A 4 16.96 -0.24 8.49
CA LYS A 4 17.40 1.15 8.38
C LYS A 4 16.37 2.03 9.07
N GLU A 5 16.84 2.83 10.03
CA GLU A 5 15.98 3.75 10.75
C GLU A 5 15.47 4.85 9.81
N PHE A 6 14.15 5.08 9.85
CA PHE A 6 13.56 6.19 9.10
C PHE A 6 13.78 7.50 9.84
N LYS A 7 14.46 8.44 9.19
CA LYS A 7 14.83 9.75 9.77
C LYS A 7 14.04 10.91 9.16
N GLY A 8 13.08 10.62 8.28
CA GLY A 8 12.29 11.65 7.62
C GLY A 8 11.09 12.09 8.43
N ASP A 9 10.41 13.11 7.91
CA ASP A 9 9.21 13.68 8.50
C ASP A 9 7.98 13.61 7.55
N VAL A 10 8.15 12.99 6.39
CA VAL A 10 7.07 12.80 5.41
C VAL A 10 6.45 11.43 5.61
N PHE A 11 5.23 11.41 6.16
CA PHE A 11 4.46 10.20 6.42
C PHE A 11 3.15 10.21 5.64
N PHE A 12 2.75 9.05 5.17
CA PHE A 12 1.47 8.87 4.50
C PHE A 12 1.08 7.39 4.61
N MET A 13 -0.18 7.10 4.33
CA MET A 13 -0.67 5.73 4.39
C MET A 13 -1.33 5.34 3.07
N GLY A 14 -1.32 4.04 2.80
CA GLY A 14 -2.11 3.43 1.74
C GLY A 14 -2.99 2.34 2.29
N GLN A 15 -4.20 2.21 1.78
CA GLN A 15 -5.13 1.16 2.19
C GLN A 15 -5.78 0.49 0.98
N ASP A 16 -5.73 -0.83 0.96
CA ASP A 16 -6.49 -1.67 0.06
C ASP A 16 -7.60 -2.37 0.85
N PHE A 17 -8.84 -2.06 0.52
CA PHE A 17 -9.99 -2.61 1.22
C PHE A 17 -10.21 -4.07 0.86
N GLY A 18 -10.50 -4.89 1.85
CA GLY A 18 -10.82 -6.29 1.64
C GLY A 18 -11.63 -6.89 2.78
N PHE A 19 -12.28 -8.01 2.48
CA PHE A 19 -12.95 -8.87 3.45
C PHE A 19 -12.57 -10.32 3.18
N ASN A 20 -12.92 -10.85 2.02
CA ASN A 20 -12.52 -12.20 1.60
C ASN A 20 -11.03 -12.30 1.27
N HIS A 21 -10.47 -11.25 0.66
CA HIS A 21 -9.01 -11.06 0.59
C HIS A 21 -8.57 -10.13 1.73
N ALA A 22 -7.28 -9.97 1.91
CA ALA A 22 -6.77 -9.15 3.01
C ALA A 22 -7.15 -7.68 2.83
N ASN A 23 -7.53 -7.04 3.94
CA ASN A 23 -7.57 -5.59 4.06
C ASN A 23 -6.21 -5.16 4.59
N VAL A 24 -5.51 -4.30 3.87
CA VAL A 24 -4.15 -3.92 4.22
C VAL A 24 -4.03 -2.41 4.37
N ILE A 25 -3.41 -1.98 5.46
CA ILE A 25 -3.01 -0.59 5.66
C ILE A 25 -1.50 -0.57 5.88
N LEU A 26 -0.81 0.27 5.12
CA LEU A 26 0.62 0.49 5.27
C LEU A 26 0.89 1.92 5.71
N LEU A 27 1.72 2.07 6.73
CA LEU A 27 2.33 3.36 7.06
C LEU A 27 3.63 3.48 6.28
N LEU A 28 3.74 4.55 5.52
CA LEU A 28 4.84 4.79 4.59
C LEU A 28 5.57 6.06 4.96
N GLY A 29 6.84 6.11 4.59
CA GLY A 29 7.66 7.30 4.70
C GLY A 29 8.43 7.53 3.41
N PHE A 30 8.82 8.78 3.17
CA PHE A 30 9.64 9.17 2.01
C PHE A 30 10.79 10.03 2.51
N TYR A 31 12.00 9.61 2.19
CA TYR A 31 13.20 10.32 2.63
C TYR A 31 14.35 10.04 1.66
N GLU A 32 14.99 11.11 1.19
CA GLU A 32 16.12 11.03 0.26
C GLU A 32 15.83 10.16 -0.98
N ASN A 33 14.65 10.34 -1.56
CA ASN A 33 14.20 9.63 -2.75
C ASN A 33 14.03 8.11 -2.54
N GLU A 34 13.91 7.67 -1.30
CA GLU A 34 13.65 6.28 -0.93
C GLU A 34 12.29 6.15 -0.27
N ILE A 35 11.64 5.01 -0.45
CA ILE A 35 10.34 4.69 0.15
C ILE A 35 10.57 3.75 1.31
N TYR A 36 9.98 4.08 2.46
CA TYR A 36 10.02 3.26 3.67
C TYR A 36 8.65 2.70 3.97
N ILE A 37 8.57 1.41 4.21
CA ILE A 37 7.36 0.75 4.71
C ILE A 37 7.58 0.50 6.19
N LEU A 38 6.87 1.25 7.05
CA LEU A 38 7.16 1.36 8.46
C LEU A 38 6.30 0.47 9.35
N LYS A 39 5.00 0.35 9.02
CA LYS A 39 4.04 -0.47 9.74
C LYS A 39 3.04 -1.09 8.77
N GLU A 40 2.54 -2.26 9.11
CA GLU A 40 1.45 -2.88 8.36
C GLU A 40 0.33 -3.33 9.30
N LEU A 41 -0.90 -3.19 8.83
CA LEU A 41 -2.06 -3.92 9.36
C LEU A 41 -2.59 -4.78 8.23
N TYR A 42 -2.55 -6.09 8.40
CA TYR A 42 -2.89 -7.07 7.37
C TYR A 42 -3.89 -8.05 7.96
N VAL A 43 -5.17 -7.88 7.63
CA VAL A 43 -6.25 -8.63 8.26
C VAL A 43 -7.25 -9.14 7.23
N LYS A 44 -7.93 -10.21 7.56
CA LYS A 44 -8.90 -10.88 6.70
C LYS A 44 -10.17 -11.20 7.49
N GLY A 45 -11.33 -11.09 6.84
CA GLY A 45 -12.60 -11.47 7.44
C GLY A 45 -13.12 -10.54 8.52
N LEU A 46 -12.63 -9.28 8.55
CA LEU A 46 -13.09 -8.29 9.52
C LEU A 46 -13.96 -7.22 8.84
N GLU A 47 -14.99 -6.78 9.57
CA GLU A 47 -15.83 -5.66 9.16
C GLU A 47 -15.05 -4.34 9.28
N THR A 48 -15.49 -3.33 8.54
CA THR A 48 -14.84 -2.02 8.53
C THR A 48 -14.66 -1.45 9.93
N ASN A 49 -15.68 -1.52 10.78
CA ASN A 49 -15.60 -1.00 12.15
C ASN A 49 -14.55 -1.71 13.00
N GLU A 50 -14.41 -3.02 12.82
CA GLU A 50 -13.40 -3.80 13.52
C GLU A 50 -11.98 -3.40 13.08
N ILE A 51 -11.79 -3.16 11.78
CA ILE A 51 -10.51 -2.72 11.24
C ILE A 51 -10.16 -1.32 11.75
N ILE A 52 -11.14 -0.41 11.77
CA ILE A 52 -10.96 0.95 12.31
C ILE A 52 -10.49 0.89 13.77
N ASN A 53 -11.13 0.04 14.58
CA ASN A 53 -10.75 -0.11 15.99
C ASN A 53 -9.30 -0.58 16.16
N LEU A 54 -8.86 -1.53 15.34
CA LEU A 54 -7.47 -1.97 15.35
C LEU A 54 -6.51 -0.87 14.90
N ALA A 55 -6.89 -0.15 13.85
CA ALA A 55 -6.06 0.92 13.29
C ALA A 55 -5.87 2.09 14.24
N GLU A 56 -6.87 2.40 15.07
CA GLU A 56 -6.79 3.48 16.04
C GLU A 56 -5.66 3.28 17.07
N ASP A 57 -5.30 2.03 17.35
CA ASP A 57 -4.21 1.70 18.27
C ASP A 57 -2.83 1.66 17.59
N ILE A 58 -2.80 1.68 16.25
CA ILE A 58 -1.56 1.48 15.48
C ILE A 58 -1.13 2.76 14.78
N PHE A 59 -2.07 3.52 14.21
CA PHE A 59 -1.79 4.64 13.30
C PHE A 59 -2.28 5.96 13.84
N GLU A 60 -1.56 7.03 13.47
CA GLU A 60 -1.96 8.41 13.76
C GLU A 60 -3.04 8.88 12.77
N LYS A 61 -4.13 9.45 13.29
CA LYS A 61 -5.26 9.87 12.46
C LYS A 61 -4.97 11.08 11.57
N ASN A 62 -3.98 11.89 11.92
CA ASN A 62 -3.60 13.07 11.14
C ASN A 62 -2.78 12.77 9.90
N VAL A 63 -2.31 11.53 9.75
CA VAL A 63 -1.56 11.10 8.56
C VAL A 63 -2.55 10.80 7.43
N ILE A 64 -2.31 11.40 6.26
CA ILE A 64 -3.20 11.18 5.11
C ILE A 64 -3.18 9.72 4.66
N MET A 65 -4.36 9.17 4.39
CA MET A 65 -4.54 7.78 4.00
C MET A 65 -5.16 7.72 2.60
N TRP A 66 -4.41 7.14 1.65
CA TRP A 66 -4.87 6.98 0.28
C TRP A 66 -5.52 5.62 0.10
N CYS A 67 -6.79 5.61 -0.32
CA CYS A 67 -7.61 4.42 -0.38
C CYS A 67 -8.07 4.12 -1.80
N ASP A 68 -8.43 2.86 -2.05
CA ASP A 68 -9.12 2.47 -3.27
C ASP A 68 -10.42 3.27 -3.40
N SER A 69 -10.57 4.03 -4.48
CA SER A 69 -11.73 4.88 -4.73
C SER A 69 -12.99 4.11 -5.16
N ALA A 70 -12.89 2.81 -5.38
CA ALA A 70 -14.05 2.00 -5.79
C ALA A 70 -15.05 1.78 -4.66
N GLU A 71 -14.69 2.09 -3.41
CA GLU A 71 -15.55 1.86 -2.26
C GLU A 71 -15.75 3.14 -1.43
N PRO A 72 -16.53 4.10 -1.95
CA PRO A 72 -16.69 5.40 -1.28
C PRO A 72 -17.35 5.30 0.10
N ASP A 73 -18.19 4.30 0.33
CA ASP A 73 -18.83 4.11 1.65
C ASP A 73 -17.81 3.74 2.72
N ARG A 74 -16.80 2.93 2.38
CA ARG A 74 -15.72 2.59 3.31
C ARG A 74 -14.84 3.80 3.61
N ILE A 75 -14.50 4.58 2.58
CA ILE A 75 -13.74 5.83 2.75
C ILE A 75 -14.48 6.75 3.72
N LYS A 76 -15.80 6.89 3.53
CA LYS A 76 -16.64 7.73 4.40
C LYS A 76 -16.62 7.24 5.86
N ALA A 77 -16.65 5.91 6.08
CA ALA A 77 -16.58 5.35 7.43
C ALA A 77 -15.26 5.72 8.12
N TRP A 78 -14.14 5.67 7.40
CA TRP A 78 -12.84 6.07 7.92
C TRP A 78 -12.79 7.57 8.24
N GLN A 79 -13.37 8.40 7.36
CA GLN A 79 -13.47 9.84 7.59
C GLN A 79 -14.28 10.15 8.85
N LYS A 80 -15.40 9.46 9.05
CA LYS A 80 -16.24 9.63 10.26
C LYS A 80 -15.51 9.22 11.53
N ALA A 81 -14.58 8.25 11.42
CA ALA A 81 -13.74 7.85 12.56
C ALA A 81 -12.59 8.81 12.84
N GLY A 82 -12.44 9.87 12.04
CA GLY A 82 -11.43 10.91 12.24
C GLY A 82 -10.16 10.75 11.44
N PHE A 83 -10.06 9.74 10.59
CA PHE A 83 -8.90 9.56 9.69
C PHE A 83 -9.01 10.47 8.48
N ARG A 84 -7.86 10.89 7.97
CA ARG A 84 -7.78 11.69 6.74
C ARG A 84 -7.76 10.76 5.52
N ALA A 85 -8.85 10.03 5.32
CA ALA A 85 -8.98 9.08 4.22
C ALA A 85 -9.43 9.79 2.94
N VAL A 86 -8.76 9.52 1.83
CA VAL A 86 -9.09 10.04 0.51
C VAL A 86 -8.99 8.92 -0.53
N GLY A 87 -9.82 8.98 -1.55
CA GLY A 87 -9.75 8.02 -2.66
C GLY A 87 -8.68 8.42 -3.67
N VAL A 88 -7.93 7.44 -4.16
CA VAL A 88 -6.97 7.67 -5.24
C VAL A 88 -7.70 7.90 -6.55
N SER A 89 -7.11 8.76 -7.40
CA SER A 89 -7.62 8.94 -8.76
C SER A 89 -7.30 7.71 -9.60
N LYS A 90 -8.31 7.15 -10.28
CA LYS A 90 -8.15 6.00 -11.18
C LYS A 90 -8.04 6.48 -12.62
N GLU A 91 -6.90 7.02 -12.96
CA GLU A 91 -6.59 7.39 -14.32
C GLU A 91 -6.24 6.16 -15.15
N LYS A 92 -6.44 6.26 -16.47
CA LYS A 92 -6.04 5.21 -17.41
C LYS A 92 -4.54 4.91 -17.24
N ASN A 93 -4.19 3.63 -17.18
CA ASN A 93 -2.80 3.16 -16.98
C ASN A 93 -2.17 3.55 -15.64
N SER A 94 -2.97 3.91 -14.64
CA SER A 94 -2.44 4.29 -13.32
C SER A 94 -1.66 3.16 -12.65
N ILE A 95 -2.11 1.92 -12.78
CA ILE A 95 -1.43 0.76 -12.20
C ILE A 95 -0.03 0.61 -12.79
N THR A 96 0.11 0.67 -14.11
CA THR A 96 1.41 0.59 -14.78
C THR A 96 2.32 1.73 -14.35
N ALA A 97 1.81 2.96 -14.28
CA ALA A 97 2.60 4.11 -13.84
C ALA A 97 3.07 3.96 -12.39
N GLN A 98 2.22 3.46 -11.51
CA GLN A 98 2.58 3.21 -10.10
C GLN A 98 3.68 2.15 -9.99
N ILE A 99 3.55 1.06 -10.73
CA ILE A 99 4.56 -0.01 -10.75
C ILE A 99 5.89 0.50 -11.27
N ASP A 100 5.89 1.25 -12.38
CA ASP A 100 7.10 1.84 -12.95
C ASP A 100 7.78 2.77 -11.95
N TYR A 101 7.00 3.58 -11.23
CA TYR A 101 7.53 4.46 -10.18
C TYR A 101 8.22 3.65 -9.08
N LEU A 102 7.59 2.58 -8.59
CA LEU A 102 8.14 1.73 -7.54
C LEU A 102 9.40 1.00 -7.99
N MET A 103 9.43 0.54 -9.24
CA MET A 103 10.60 -0.16 -9.80
C MET A 103 11.84 0.74 -9.84
N GLY A 104 11.65 2.05 -9.95
CA GLY A 104 12.74 3.02 -9.96
C GLY A 104 13.17 3.51 -8.58
N LYS A 105 12.58 2.99 -7.51
CA LYS A 105 12.85 3.44 -6.14
C LYS A 105 13.45 2.33 -5.29
N LYS A 106 14.31 2.70 -4.36
CA LYS A 106 14.73 1.81 -3.29
C LYS A 106 13.60 1.75 -2.25
N ILE A 107 13.20 0.54 -1.89
CA ILE A 107 12.14 0.31 -0.91
C ILE A 107 12.75 -0.37 0.30
N ILE A 108 12.62 0.26 1.45
CA ILE A 108 13.16 -0.22 2.72
C ILE A 108 11.97 -0.63 3.58
N ILE A 109 11.94 -1.90 3.97
CA ILE A 109 10.79 -2.48 4.67
C ILE A 109 11.20 -2.84 6.10
N ASN A 110 10.45 -2.31 7.08
CA ASN A 110 10.65 -2.69 8.47
C ASN A 110 10.42 -4.21 8.62
N PRO A 111 11.31 -4.93 9.32
CA PRO A 111 11.17 -6.39 9.47
C PRO A 111 9.85 -6.86 10.09
N SER A 112 9.16 -6.00 10.84
CA SER A 112 7.84 -6.32 11.40
C SER A 112 6.74 -6.46 10.34
N CYS A 113 6.95 -5.89 9.14
CA CYS A 113 5.99 -5.95 8.04
C CYS A 113 6.11 -7.26 7.27
N LYS A 114 5.85 -8.37 7.93
CA LYS A 114 6.12 -9.72 7.42
C LYS A 114 5.29 -10.08 6.20
N ASN A 115 4.03 -9.67 6.17
CA ASN A 115 3.15 -9.96 5.03
C ASN A 115 3.55 -9.17 3.79
N THR A 116 3.92 -7.91 3.97
CA THR A 116 4.42 -7.07 2.88
C THR A 116 5.72 -7.63 2.31
N ILE A 117 6.66 -8.06 3.17
CA ILE A 117 7.91 -8.68 2.74
C ILE A 117 7.63 -9.93 1.91
N ARG A 118 6.72 -10.79 2.37
CA ARG A 118 6.35 -12.01 1.64
C ARG A 118 5.78 -11.69 0.27
N GLU A 119 4.90 -10.70 0.18
CA GLU A 119 4.31 -10.31 -1.10
C GLU A 119 5.35 -9.74 -2.06
N ILE A 120 6.21 -8.84 -1.58
CA ILE A 120 7.20 -8.19 -2.46
C ILE A 120 8.25 -9.18 -2.96
N GLU A 121 8.62 -10.16 -2.14
CA GLU A 121 9.55 -11.23 -2.54
C GLU A 121 8.96 -12.15 -3.59
N ASN A 122 7.64 -12.37 -3.56
CA ASN A 122 6.94 -13.23 -4.52
C ASN A 122 6.30 -12.45 -5.67
N TRP A 123 6.31 -11.12 -5.58
CA TRP A 123 5.73 -10.26 -6.59
C TRP A 123 6.67 -10.19 -7.80
N CYS A 124 6.12 -10.42 -8.98
CA CYS A 124 6.91 -10.40 -10.21
C CYS A 124 6.00 -10.12 -11.41
N TRP A 125 6.62 -9.77 -12.52
CA TRP A 125 5.94 -9.70 -13.80
C TRP A 125 5.61 -11.12 -14.27
N MET A 126 4.50 -11.27 -14.97
CA MET A 126 4.18 -12.54 -15.62
C MET A 126 5.25 -12.92 -16.61
N LYS A 127 5.60 -14.21 -16.65
CA LYS A 127 6.54 -14.73 -17.63
C LYS A 127 5.80 -15.15 -18.89
N ASP A 128 6.40 -14.86 -20.04
CA ASP A 128 5.98 -15.45 -21.31
C ASP A 128 6.24 -16.94 -21.27
N LYS A 129 5.21 -17.75 -21.56
CA LYS A 129 5.30 -19.22 -21.52
C LYS A 129 6.27 -19.80 -22.55
N ASN A 130 6.49 -19.09 -23.66
CA ASN A 130 7.32 -19.56 -24.75
C ASN A 130 8.79 -19.16 -24.62
N SER A 131 9.05 -17.92 -24.19
CA SER A 131 10.41 -17.37 -24.09
C SER A 131 11.00 -17.47 -22.69
N GLY A 132 10.16 -17.61 -21.67
CA GLY A 132 10.57 -17.54 -20.26
C GLY A 132 10.94 -16.14 -19.80
N GLU A 133 10.78 -15.14 -20.65
CA GLU A 133 11.04 -13.74 -20.32
C GLU A 133 9.84 -13.10 -19.64
N TYR A 134 10.09 -12.08 -18.81
CA TYR A 134 9.02 -11.32 -18.16
C TYR A 134 8.34 -10.40 -19.16
N ILE A 135 7.01 -10.32 -19.07
CA ILE A 135 6.20 -9.39 -19.85
C ILE A 135 5.65 -8.31 -18.92
N ASP A 136 5.20 -7.18 -19.49
CA ASP A 136 4.74 -6.01 -18.72
C ASP A 136 3.34 -6.20 -18.10
N ILE A 137 3.08 -7.38 -17.56
CA ILE A 137 1.83 -7.69 -16.88
C ILE A 137 2.17 -8.18 -15.47
N PRO A 138 1.69 -7.50 -14.40
CA PRO A 138 1.96 -7.97 -13.04
C PRO A 138 1.24 -9.28 -12.75
N THR A 139 1.88 -10.11 -11.94
CA THR A 139 1.26 -11.36 -11.48
C THR A 139 0.11 -11.02 -10.53
N PRO A 140 -1.12 -11.51 -10.78
CA PRO A 140 -2.29 -11.10 -10.00
C PRO A 140 -2.48 -11.86 -8.68
N ILE A 141 -1.44 -12.50 -8.15
CA ILE A 141 -1.53 -13.37 -6.97
C ILE A 141 -0.98 -12.63 -5.73
N ASN A 142 -1.78 -12.59 -4.66
CA ASN A 142 -1.39 -12.07 -3.33
C ASN A 142 -0.75 -10.68 -3.40
N ASP A 143 -1.47 -9.73 -4.01
CA ASP A 143 -0.98 -8.38 -4.20
C ASP A 143 -1.69 -7.33 -3.32
N ASP A 144 -2.27 -7.75 -2.20
CA ASP A 144 -3.06 -6.85 -1.34
C ASP A 144 -2.20 -5.76 -0.69
N ALA A 145 -1.02 -6.13 -0.15
CA ALA A 145 -0.09 -5.14 0.38
C ALA A 145 0.53 -4.30 -0.74
N MET A 146 0.79 -4.89 -1.89
CA MET A 146 1.29 -4.16 -3.05
C MET A 146 0.26 -3.15 -3.57
N ALA A 147 -1.03 -3.49 -3.53
CA ALA A 147 -2.09 -2.54 -3.87
C ALA A 147 -2.13 -1.37 -2.89
N ALA A 148 -2.06 -1.64 -1.59
CA ALA A 148 -1.99 -0.60 -0.57
C ALA A 148 -0.78 0.32 -0.79
N LEU A 149 0.36 -0.25 -1.11
CA LEU A 149 1.58 0.52 -1.43
C LEU A 149 1.37 1.41 -2.66
N ARG A 150 0.78 0.88 -3.72
CA ARG A 150 0.50 1.65 -4.94
C ARG A 150 -0.43 2.83 -4.66
N TYR A 151 -1.45 2.64 -3.85
CA TYR A 151 -2.34 3.75 -3.48
C TYR A 151 -1.61 4.81 -2.65
N GLY A 152 -0.85 4.37 -1.66
CA GLY A 152 -0.11 5.29 -0.80
C GLY A 152 0.89 6.16 -1.54
N ILE A 153 1.63 5.60 -2.50
CA ILE A 153 2.69 6.34 -3.21
C ILE A 153 2.13 7.44 -4.13
N GLU A 154 0.83 7.46 -4.38
CA GLU A 154 0.22 8.56 -5.12
C GLU A 154 0.50 9.92 -4.45
N TYR A 155 0.68 9.94 -3.13
CA TYR A 155 1.04 11.14 -2.40
C TYR A 155 2.37 11.74 -2.88
N VAL A 156 3.37 10.90 -3.12
CA VAL A 156 4.71 11.37 -3.53
C VAL A 156 4.93 11.34 -5.04
N ARG A 157 4.23 10.45 -5.74
CA ARG A 157 4.36 10.35 -7.21
C ARG A 157 3.86 11.61 -7.93
N LYS A 158 2.87 12.27 -7.38
CA LYS A 158 2.23 13.44 -7.98
C LYS A 158 2.77 14.79 -7.51
N ILE A 159 3.76 14.76 -6.64
CA ILE A 159 4.41 16.00 -6.18
C ILE A 159 5.36 16.54 -7.25
#